data_d73a11bd9a1b6862e1a8e372b9e6342e
#
_entry.id   d73a11bd9a1b6862e1a8e372b9e6342e
#
_cell.length_a   1.000
_cell.length_b   1.000
_cell.length_c   1.000
_cell.angle_alpha   90.00
_cell.angle_beta   90.00
_cell.angle_gamma   90.00
#
_symmetry.space_group_name_H-M   'P 1'
#
loop_
_entity.id
_entity.type
_entity.pdbx_description
1 polymer ?
#
loop_
_entity_poly.entity_id
_entity_poly.type
_entity_poly.pdbx_seq_one_letter_code
_entity_poly.pdbx_strand_id
1 'polypeptide(L)'
;MQLISGHFKRISIALTLFGVTAFPFWVQAQNFPITADQKATASEVAQNGIPVGELAPNAPDSYSVKRGDTLWSISGLFLKGPWRWPELWGMNLQDIRNPHRIYPGQQLYLEKSGGRALLRTRQAGAGGADGSLQTVRVSPRTRYESLADSSIPTLAPNLIEPFLAEPLIVDGPTFANAPRIVATQEGRVLLSRGDRAYARGQTVTGGTALSDAKGQPLDYRVFRNATPLKDPATQAILGYEAQFLGKAELIRSETVTQVTDKDGKPRNEIVPATIDIVAAKEEMRIGDRLLPEPARELLSYIPRAPTTRIEGQIVSVYGSAVTYAAENQVVVVNRGSKDGLERGHVMAIRKDGQRLKDSTENAKPEIKLPNERNGLLMVFRTFESLSYALILQVTDGVKVGDHFANPN
;
A
#
# COMPACT_ATOMS: atom_id res chain seq x y z
N MET A 1 17.21 4.49 -88.05
CA MET A 1 18.34 5.26 -87.57
C MET A 1 17.77 6.43 -86.76
N GLN A 2 17.44 6.17 -85.52
CA GLN A 2 17.03 7.19 -84.61
C GLN A 2 17.49 6.81 -83.16
N LEU A 3 18.33 7.66 -82.64
CA LEU A 3 18.94 7.55 -81.30
C LEU A 3 17.88 7.91 -80.23
N ILE A 4 17.68 7.02 -79.24
CA ILE A 4 16.87 7.23 -78.07
C ILE A 4 17.82 7.65 -76.94
N SER A 5 17.68 8.94 -76.55
CA SER A 5 18.35 9.56 -75.41
C SER A 5 17.68 9.12 -74.12
N GLY A 6 18.40 8.41 -73.26
CA GLY A 6 17.92 8.01 -71.94
C GLY A 6 18.20 9.10 -70.87
N HIS A 7 17.18 9.62 -70.22
CA HIS A 7 17.30 10.52 -69.08
C HIS A 7 17.50 9.75 -67.77
N PHE A 8 18.69 9.84 -67.21
CA PHE A 8 18.97 9.39 -65.84
C PHE A 8 18.45 10.41 -64.85
N LYS A 9 17.36 10.10 -64.11
CA LYS A 9 16.93 10.84 -62.98
C LYS A 9 17.79 10.50 -61.73
N ARG A 10 18.55 11.46 -61.26
CA ARG A 10 19.27 11.39 -60.00
C ARG A 10 18.29 11.44 -58.86
N ILE A 11 18.16 10.36 -58.07
CA ILE A 11 17.41 10.33 -56.82
C ILE A 11 18.36 10.84 -55.73
N SER A 12 18.09 12.02 -55.20
CA SER A 12 18.76 12.55 -54.00
C SER A 12 18.09 11.97 -52.78
N ILE A 13 18.80 11.09 -52.07
CA ILE A 13 18.36 10.59 -50.77
C ILE A 13 18.69 11.68 -49.73
N ALA A 14 17.66 12.35 -49.23
CA ALA A 14 17.77 13.25 -48.09
C ALA A 14 17.83 12.38 -46.80
N LEU A 15 19.00 12.36 -46.18
CA LEU A 15 19.24 11.71 -44.89
C LEU A 15 18.69 12.64 -43.79
N THR A 16 17.45 12.40 -43.31
CA THR A 16 16.88 13.08 -42.17
C THR A 16 17.50 12.50 -40.92
N LEU A 17 18.40 13.23 -40.29
CA LEU A 17 18.88 12.98 -38.91
C LEU A 17 17.71 13.19 -37.94
N PHE A 18 17.13 12.10 -37.45
CA PHE A 18 16.25 12.14 -36.28
C PHE A 18 17.12 12.38 -35.05
N GLY A 19 17.13 13.62 -34.59
CA GLY A 19 17.71 13.96 -33.29
C GLY A 19 16.87 13.35 -32.18
N VAL A 20 17.40 12.30 -31.54
CA VAL A 20 16.86 11.75 -30.30
C VAL A 20 17.09 12.80 -29.23
N THR A 21 16.10 13.64 -28.96
CA THR A 21 16.06 14.48 -27.76
C THR A 21 15.83 13.58 -26.55
N ALA A 22 16.92 13.25 -25.86
CA ALA A 22 16.86 12.62 -24.55
C ALA A 22 16.20 13.62 -23.60
N PHE A 23 14.92 13.44 -23.31
CA PHE A 23 14.27 14.11 -22.20
C PHE A 23 14.92 13.59 -20.92
N PRO A 24 15.48 14.46 -20.06
CA PRO A 24 15.93 14.03 -18.76
C PRO A 24 14.68 13.60 -17.98
N PHE A 25 14.56 12.31 -17.71
CA PHE A 25 13.64 11.81 -16.68
C PHE A 25 14.09 12.43 -15.35
N TRP A 26 13.40 13.47 -14.93
CA TRP A 26 13.52 13.96 -13.57
C TRP A 26 12.94 12.87 -12.68
N VAL A 27 13.80 12.02 -12.13
CA VAL A 27 13.45 11.17 -11.00
C VAL A 27 13.20 12.12 -9.85
N GLN A 28 11.94 12.44 -9.61
CA GLN A 28 11.53 13.16 -8.42
C GLN A 28 11.88 12.26 -7.24
N ALA A 29 12.90 12.66 -6.48
CA ALA A 29 13.21 12.05 -5.19
C ALA A 29 11.91 12.05 -4.38
N GLN A 30 11.40 10.87 -4.03
CA GLN A 30 10.18 10.71 -3.25
C GLN A 30 10.37 11.42 -1.91
N ASN A 31 9.80 12.61 -1.77
CA ASN A 31 9.72 13.33 -0.51
C ASN A 31 8.59 12.68 0.30
N PHE A 32 8.94 11.71 1.14
CA PHE A 32 8.04 11.16 2.12
C PHE A 32 7.64 12.26 3.11
N PRO A 33 6.35 12.61 3.23
CA PRO A 33 5.92 13.67 4.14
C PRO A 33 6.12 13.22 5.60
N ILE A 34 6.85 14.04 6.35
CA ILE A 34 7.01 13.87 7.80
C ILE A 34 5.85 14.63 8.46
N THR A 35 5.04 13.96 9.29
CA THR A 35 3.91 14.60 9.98
C THR A 35 4.36 15.58 11.05
N ALA A 36 3.49 16.54 11.41
CA ALA A 36 3.77 17.51 12.46
C ALA A 36 4.06 16.82 13.81
N ASP A 37 3.29 15.78 14.14
CA ASP A 37 3.43 15.01 15.39
C ASP A 37 4.76 14.26 15.45
N GLN A 38 5.20 13.67 14.33
CA GLN A 38 6.52 13.01 14.23
C GLN A 38 7.66 13.99 14.46
N LYS A 39 7.54 15.21 13.91
CA LYS A 39 8.52 16.28 14.16
C LYS A 39 8.51 16.75 15.60
N ALA A 40 7.31 16.89 16.19
CA ALA A 40 7.17 17.28 17.60
C ALA A 40 7.83 16.25 18.52
N THR A 41 7.51 14.96 18.35
CA THR A 41 8.13 13.86 19.11
C THR A 41 9.65 13.83 18.92
N ALA A 42 10.14 13.96 17.69
CA ALA A 42 11.57 13.99 17.43
C ALA A 42 12.26 15.19 18.08
N SER A 43 11.63 16.37 18.06
CA SER A 43 12.19 17.59 18.68
C SER A 43 12.22 17.50 20.21
N GLU A 44 11.20 16.93 20.83
CA GLU A 44 11.14 16.67 22.26
C GLU A 44 12.25 15.70 22.70
N VAL A 45 12.42 14.60 22.00
CA VAL A 45 13.47 13.61 22.29
C VAL A 45 14.87 14.16 22.03
N ALA A 46 15.03 15.02 21.01
CA ALA A 46 16.32 15.67 20.74
C ALA A 46 16.83 16.52 21.93
N GLN A 47 15.90 17.10 22.68
CA GLN A 47 16.21 17.94 23.87
C GLN A 47 16.41 17.11 25.14
N ASN A 48 15.52 16.13 25.34
CA ASN A 48 15.40 15.43 26.61
C ASN A 48 15.94 14.00 26.61
N GLY A 49 16.21 13.40 25.45
CA GLY A 49 16.47 11.97 25.34
C GLY A 49 15.26 11.13 25.77
N ILE A 50 15.41 9.83 25.82
CA ILE A 50 14.38 8.89 26.29
C ILE A 50 14.77 8.29 27.65
N PRO A 51 13.80 7.93 28.52
CA PRO A 51 14.10 7.18 29.73
C PRO A 51 14.78 5.83 29.39
N VAL A 52 15.79 5.44 30.17
CA VAL A 52 16.50 4.14 29.97
C VAL A 52 15.53 2.96 30.04
N GLY A 53 14.47 3.07 30.84
CA GLY A 53 13.40 2.05 30.93
C GLY A 53 12.62 1.84 29.63
N GLU A 54 12.72 2.74 28.66
CA GLU A 54 12.05 2.60 27.35
C GLU A 54 12.93 1.95 26.28
N LEU A 55 14.18 1.62 26.62
CA LEU A 55 15.03 0.82 25.74
C LEU A 55 14.55 -0.63 25.68
N ALA A 56 14.84 -1.29 24.58
CA ALA A 56 14.68 -2.70 24.45
C ALA A 56 15.58 -3.45 25.48
N PRO A 57 15.15 -4.56 26.07
CA PRO A 57 15.94 -5.28 27.07
C PRO A 57 17.34 -5.68 26.57
N ASN A 58 17.46 -5.94 25.28
CA ASN A 58 18.71 -6.37 24.61
C ASN A 58 19.23 -5.27 23.64
N ALA A 59 18.96 -4.00 23.92
CA ALA A 59 19.44 -2.91 23.07
C ALA A 59 20.98 -2.94 23.01
N PRO A 60 21.57 -3.02 21.80
CA PRO A 60 23.02 -3.04 21.64
C PRO A 60 23.62 -1.66 21.96
N ASP A 61 24.87 -1.63 22.45
CA ASP A 61 25.56 -0.37 22.70
C ASP A 61 26.00 0.34 21.42
N SER A 62 26.13 -0.40 20.32
CA SER A 62 26.41 0.16 18.99
C SER A 62 25.82 -0.71 17.89
N TYR A 63 25.50 -0.08 16.75
CA TYR A 63 24.98 -0.76 15.59
C TYR A 63 25.46 -0.11 14.29
N SER A 64 25.89 -0.92 13.33
CA SER A 64 26.22 -0.46 11.98
C SER A 64 25.03 -0.73 11.07
N VAL A 65 24.49 0.32 10.48
CA VAL A 65 23.37 0.25 9.53
C VAL A 65 23.77 -0.62 8.35
N LYS A 66 22.97 -1.63 8.02
CA LYS A 66 23.19 -2.59 6.94
C LYS A 66 22.30 -2.25 5.74
N ARG A 67 22.66 -2.78 4.58
CA ARG A 67 21.81 -2.66 3.40
C ARG A 67 20.50 -3.46 3.64
N GLY A 68 19.36 -2.80 3.44
CA GLY A 68 18.03 -3.37 3.70
C GLY A 68 17.45 -3.06 5.07
N ASP A 69 18.24 -2.45 5.99
CA ASP A 69 17.67 -1.94 7.24
C ASP A 69 16.65 -0.84 6.96
N THR A 70 15.76 -0.64 7.92
CA THR A 70 14.80 0.46 7.93
C THR A 70 14.85 1.13 9.31
N LEU A 71 14.41 2.38 9.43
CA LEU A 71 14.25 3.00 10.76
C LEU A 71 13.31 2.20 11.65
N TRP A 72 12.35 1.52 11.05
CA TRP A 72 11.46 0.59 11.73
C TRP A 72 12.24 -0.58 12.37
N SER A 73 13.05 -1.28 11.57
CA SER A 73 13.84 -2.42 12.09
C SER A 73 14.86 -1.98 13.12
N ILE A 74 15.55 -0.87 12.89
CA ILE A 74 16.55 -0.32 13.82
C ILE A 74 15.88 0.13 15.12
N SER A 75 14.71 0.79 15.05
CA SER A 75 13.97 1.17 16.24
C SER A 75 13.57 -0.05 17.08
N GLY A 76 13.18 -1.15 16.45
CA GLY A 76 12.90 -2.40 17.14
C GLY A 76 14.10 -3.03 17.86
N LEU A 77 15.34 -2.69 17.46
CA LEU A 77 16.57 -3.15 18.15
C LEU A 77 16.86 -2.32 19.41
N PHE A 78 16.61 -1.02 19.37
CA PHE A 78 16.99 -0.10 20.44
C PHE A 78 15.84 0.23 21.40
N LEU A 79 14.60 0.25 20.91
CA LEU A 79 13.42 0.67 21.66
C LEU A 79 12.46 -0.51 21.87
N LYS A 80 11.55 -0.38 22.84
CA LYS A 80 10.53 -1.40 23.14
C LYS A 80 9.55 -1.67 21.99
N GLY A 81 9.53 -0.80 20.98
CA GLY A 81 8.67 -1.01 19.82
C GLY A 81 9.18 -0.30 18.57
N PRO A 82 9.11 -0.96 17.41
CA PRO A 82 9.60 -0.39 16.15
C PRO A 82 8.82 0.86 15.70
N TRP A 83 7.55 1.02 16.10
CA TRP A 83 6.75 2.21 15.79
C TRP A 83 7.25 3.49 16.46
N ARG A 84 8.18 3.39 17.40
CA ARG A 84 8.83 4.50 18.09
C ARG A 84 10.01 5.09 17.30
N TRP A 85 10.15 4.78 16.03
CA TRP A 85 11.20 5.31 15.16
C TRP A 85 11.29 6.87 15.13
N PRO A 86 10.21 7.67 15.38
CA PRO A 86 10.36 9.12 15.48
C PRO A 86 11.24 9.54 16.67
N GLU A 87 11.21 8.77 17.77
CA GLU A 87 12.07 8.99 18.92
C GLU A 87 13.54 8.65 18.58
N LEU A 88 13.77 7.52 17.88
CA LEU A 88 15.07 7.16 17.36
C LEU A 88 15.65 8.26 16.45
N TRP A 89 14.81 8.81 15.59
CA TRP A 89 15.18 9.94 14.74
C TRP A 89 15.49 11.19 15.57
N GLY A 90 14.69 11.50 16.57
CA GLY A 90 14.89 12.64 17.47
C GLY A 90 16.24 12.62 18.17
N MET A 91 16.70 11.45 18.61
CA MET A 91 18.02 11.28 19.21
C MET A 91 19.18 11.67 18.27
N ASN A 92 18.94 11.66 16.95
CA ASN A 92 19.93 11.97 15.91
C ASN A 92 19.52 13.14 15.01
N LEU A 93 18.64 14.03 15.47
CA LEU A 93 18.02 15.07 14.65
C LEU A 93 19.04 16.00 13.96
N GLN A 94 20.19 16.24 14.59
CA GLN A 94 21.26 17.09 14.04
C GLN A 94 22.00 16.42 12.88
N ASP A 95 22.22 15.11 12.98
CA ASP A 95 22.98 14.33 12.00
C ASP A 95 22.07 13.76 10.91
N ILE A 96 20.82 13.42 11.24
CA ILE A 96 19.82 12.85 10.34
C ILE A 96 18.72 13.88 10.07
N ARG A 97 18.92 14.73 9.08
CA ARG A 97 17.93 15.77 8.71
C ARG A 97 16.62 15.20 8.15
N ASN A 98 16.70 14.04 7.51
CA ASN A 98 15.55 13.35 6.93
C ASN A 98 15.52 11.90 7.43
N PRO A 99 14.49 11.49 8.21
CA PRO A 99 14.40 10.15 8.79
C PRO A 99 14.27 9.04 7.73
N HIS A 100 13.90 9.39 6.51
CA HIS A 100 13.79 8.45 5.38
C HIS A 100 15.12 8.31 4.61
N ARG A 101 16.22 8.92 5.09
CA ARG A 101 17.54 8.90 4.45
C ARG A 101 18.63 8.55 5.46
N ILE A 102 18.64 7.31 5.92
CA ILE A 102 19.76 6.69 6.61
C ILE A 102 20.54 5.82 5.62
N TYR A 103 21.83 5.67 5.82
CA TYR A 103 22.71 5.05 4.84
C TYR A 103 23.44 3.84 5.43
N PRO A 104 23.61 2.75 4.65
CA PRO A 104 24.43 1.63 5.06
C PRO A 104 25.86 2.07 5.42
N GLY A 105 26.40 1.49 6.49
CA GLY A 105 27.72 1.84 7.04
C GLY A 105 27.69 2.95 8.09
N GLN A 106 26.55 3.63 8.29
CA GLN A 106 26.42 4.61 9.37
C GLN A 106 26.47 3.90 10.73
N GLN A 107 27.30 4.39 11.64
CA GLN A 107 27.44 3.82 12.99
C GLN A 107 26.51 4.57 13.97
N LEU A 108 25.77 3.81 14.74
CA LEU A 108 24.89 4.32 15.79
C LEU A 108 25.45 3.86 17.15
N TYR A 109 25.56 4.76 18.10
CA TYR A 109 26.08 4.50 19.46
C TYR A 109 25.06 4.90 20.50
N LEU A 110 24.76 4.00 21.43
CA LEU A 110 23.83 4.23 22.52
C LEU A 110 24.55 4.81 23.74
N GLU A 111 24.29 6.07 24.04
CA GLU A 111 24.80 6.76 25.22
C GLU A 111 23.75 6.75 26.32
N LYS A 112 24.11 6.33 27.53
CA LYS A 112 23.25 6.32 28.72
C LYS A 112 23.84 7.27 29.75
N SER A 113 23.11 8.33 30.11
CA SER A 113 23.54 9.32 31.10
C SER A 113 22.36 9.85 31.91
N GLY A 114 22.51 9.96 33.20
CA GLY A 114 21.49 10.55 34.06
C GLY A 114 20.12 9.87 34.05
N GLY A 115 20.04 8.53 33.81
CA GLY A 115 18.80 7.80 33.69
C GLY A 115 18.10 7.97 32.33
N ARG A 116 18.74 8.65 31.40
CA ARG A 116 18.29 8.85 30.03
C ARG A 116 19.21 8.21 29.01
N ALA A 117 18.68 7.90 27.84
CA ALA A 117 19.41 7.36 26.72
C ALA A 117 19.31 8.26 25.49
N LEU A 118 20.41 8.36 24.76
CA LEU A 118 20.52 9.02 23.48
C LEU A 118 21.24 8.08 22.51
N LEU A 119 20.80 8.03 21.28
CA LEU A 119 21.48 7.31 20.22
C LEU A 119 22.18 8.34 19.32
N ARG A 120 23.48 8.23 19.15
CA ARG A 120 24.28 9.18 18.37
C ARG A 120 24.96 8.48 17.20
N THR A 121 25.21 9.24 16.12
CA THR A 121 25.98 8.79 14.97
C THR A 121 27.50 8.87 15.20
N ARG A 122 27.93 9.49 16.29
CA ARG A 122 29.32 9.54 16.73
C ARG A 122 29.41 9.16 18.21
N GLN A 123 30.47 8.42 18.56
CA GLN A 123 30.74 8.06 19.95
C GLN A 123 31.15 9.31 20.74
N ALA A 124 30.54 9.56 21.90
CA ALA A 124 30.96 10.62 22.81
C ALA A 124 32.39 10.33 23.24
N GLY A 125 33.28 11.25 22.99
CA GLY A 125 34.72 11.10 23.29
C GLY A 125 35.64 10.94 22.08
N ALA A 126 35.12 10.76 20.86
CA ALA A 126 35.91 10.82 19.64
C ALA A 126 36.30 12.27 19.25
N GLY A 127 35.92 13.26 20.07
CA GLY A 127 36.31 14.69 19.99
C GLY A 127 37.28 15.11 21.08
N GLY A 128 38.15 14.20 21.56
CA GLY A 128 39.22 14.51 22.46
C GLY A 128 40.24 15.42 21.78
N ALA A 129 40.44 16.57 22.41
CA ALA A 129 41.49 17.53 22.06
C ALA A 129 42.86 16.83 22.00
N ASP A 130 43.27 16.47 20.80
CA ASP A 130 44.69 16.51 20.49
C ASP A 130 44.87 16.79 18.99
N GLY A 131 45.52 17.88 18.70
CA GLY A 131 45.68 18.47 17.38
C GLY A 131 46.66 17.74 16.49
N SER A 132 46.43 16.49 16.16
CA SER A 132 47.11 15.89 15.02
C SER A 132 46.06 15.61 13.91
N LEU A 133 45.94 16.55 13.00
CA LEU A 133 45.29 16.36 11.73
C LEU A 133 45.98 15.22 10.97
N GLN A 134 45.49 14.02 11.11
CA GLN A 134 45.87 12.93 10.22
C GLN A 134 45.29 13.24 8.84
N THR A 135 46.13 13.87 8.00
CA THR A 135 45.77 14.15 6.61
C THR A 135 45.66 12.84 5.85
N VAL A 136 44.45 12.27 5.80
CA VAL A 136 44.14 11.18 4.91
C VAL A 136 44.04 11.75 3.50
N ARG A 137 45.06 11.46 2.67
CA ARG A 137 45.07 11.81 1.26
C ARG A 137 44.02 10.97 0.55
N VAL A 138 42.80 11.48 0.45
CA VAL A 138 41.72 10.87 -0.32
C VAL A 138 41.97 11.20 -1.78
N SER A 139 42.40 10.22 -2.57
CA SER A 139 42.41 10.34 -4.03
C SER A 139 40.95 10.55 -4.48
N PRO A 140 40.67 11.57 -5.33
CA PRO A 140 39.34 11.79 -5.85
C PRO A 140 38.99 10.74 -6.92
N ARG A 141 38.55 9.59 -6.49
CA ARG A 141 37.73 8.73 -7.35
C ARG A 141 36.28 9.17 -7.12
N THR A 142 35.85 10.16 -7.88
CA THR A 142 34.44 10.56 -7.95
C THR A 142 33.63 9.41 -8.54
N ARG A 143 33.14 8.53 -7.66
CA ARG A 143 32.00 7.69 -7.95
C ARG A 143 30.75 8.52 -7.67
N TYR A 144 30.14 9.04 -8.70
CA TYR A 144 28.78 9.56 -8.62
C TYR A 144 27.81 8.38 -8.53
N GLU A 145 27.69 7.77 -7.36
CA GLU A 145 26.52 6.98 -7.03
C GLU A 145 25.46 7.97 -6.51
N SER A 146 24.30 7.97 -7.15
CA SER A 146 23.17 8.78 -6.67
C SER A 146 22.82 8.34 -5.25
N LEU A 147 23.08 9.17 -4.26
CA LEU A 147 22.72 8.95 -2.85
C LEU A 147 21.22 8.72 -2.67
N ALA A 148 20.39 9.09 -3.65
CA ALA A 148 18.94 8.83 -3.64
C ALA A 148 18.63 7.34 -3.75
N ASP A 149 19.44 6.56 -4.47
CA ASP A 149 19.23 5.12 -4.69
C ASP A 149 19.72 4.24 -3.53
N SER A 150 20.50 4.83 -2.60
CA SER A 150 21.04 4.13 -1.43
C SER A 150 20.29 4.45 -0.12
N SER A 151 19.27 5.30 -0.15
CA SER A 151 18.48 5.62 1.03
C SER A 151 17.59 4.45 1.45
N ILE A 152 17.47 4.26 2.76
CA ILE A 152 16.69 3.17 3.37
C ILE A 152 15.30 3.70 3.71
N PRO A 153 14.22 3.14 3.15
CA PRO A 153 12.85 3.54 3.49
C PRO A 153 12.45 3.04 4.88
N THR A 154 11.44 3.67 5.49
CA THR A 154 10.89 3.26 6.79
C THR A 154 10.20 1.89 6.76
N LEU A 155 9.62 1.55 5.62
CA LEU A 155 9.07 0.23 5.30
C LEU A 155 9.29 -0.01 3.80
N ALA A 156 9.61 -1.24 3.42
CA ALA A 156 9.83 -1.59 2.03
C ALA A 156 8.51 -1.50 1.23
N PRO A 157 8.38 -0.61 0.22
CA PRO A 157 7.13 -0.39 -0.52
C PRO A 157 6.64 -1.64 -1.25
N ASN A 158 7.56 -2.51 -1.70
CA ASN A 158 7.26 -3.76 -2.39
C ASN A 158 6.42 -4.75 -1.57
N LEU A 159 6.36 -4.60 -0.25
CA LEU A 159 5.52 -5.43 0.61
C LEU A 159 4.03 -5.08 0.49
N ILE A 160 3.71 -3.84 0.11
CA ILE A 160 2.33 -3.33 0.07
C ILE A 160 1.85 -3.14 -1.37
N GLU A 161 2.75 -2.80 -2.29
CA GLU A 161 2.42 -2.48 -3.69
C GLU A 161 1.57 -3.56 -4.39
N PRO A 162 1.84 -4.87 -4.25
CA PRO A 162 1.01 -5.91 -4.86
C PRO A 162 -0.45 -5.87 -4.39
N PHE A 163 -0.68 -5.46 -3.14
CA PHE A 163 -2.02 -5.43 -2.53
C PHE A 163 -2.78 -4.12 -2.79
N LEU A 164 -2.13 -3.09 -3.29
CA LEU A 164 -2.82 -1.86 -3.71
C LEU A 164 -3.55 -2.05 -5.04
N ALA A 165 -3.07 -2.98 -5.86
CA ALA A 165 -3.56 -3.18 -7.21
C ALA A 165 -4.84 -4.04 -7.27
N GLU A 166 -5.06 -4.97 -6.33
CA GLU A 166 -6.00 -6.05 -6.54
C GLU A 166 -7.31 -5.99 -5.75
N PRO A 167 -7.34 -5.97 -4.42
CA PRO A 167 -8.61 -6.06 -3.71
C PRO A 167 -9.33 -4.71 -3.64
N LEU A 168 -10.65 -4.77 -3.71
CA LEU A 168 -11.50 -3.62 -3.45
C LEU A 168 -12.62 -4.00 -2.48
N ILE A 169 -12.64 -3.31 -1.33
CA ILE A 169 -13.81 -3.30 -0.46
C ILE A 169 -14.74 -2.23 -1.01
N VAL A 170 -15.98 -2.62 -1.28
CA VAL A 170 -17.03 -1.73 -1.78
C VAL A 170 -18.26 -1.85 -0.90
N ASP A 171 -19.05 -0.80 -0.84
CA ASP A 171 -20.40 -0.90 -0.33
C ASP A 171 -21.32 -1.64 -1.33
N GLY A 172 -22.37 -2.28 -0.82
CA GLY A 172 -23.30 -3.04 -1.65
C GLY A 172 -23.96 -2.21 -2.75
N PRO A 173 -24.48 -1.02 -2.48
CA PRO A 173 -25.07 -0.14 -3.50
C PRO A 173 -24.10 0.24 -4.61
N THR A 174 -22.87 0.66 -4.29
CA THR A 174 -21.85 1.00 -5.29
C THR A 174 -21.54 -0.17 -6.21
N PHE A 175 -21.36 -1.37 -5.65
CA PHE A 175 -21.13 -2.57 -6.46
C PHE A 175 -22.35 -2.96 -7.30
N ALA A 176 -23.55 -2.91 -6.72
CA ALA A 176 -24.80 -3.24 -7.43
C ALA A 176 -25.08 -2.30 -8.60
N ASN A 177 -24.75 -1.00 -8.46
CA ASN A 177 -24.97 0.03 -9.46
C ASN A 177 -23.80 0.21 -10.43
N ALA A 178 -22.69 -0.50 -10.24
CA ALA A 178 -21.54 -0.42 -11.12
C ALA A 178 -21.90 -0.88 -12.56
N PRO A 179 -21.33 -0.26 -13.59
CA PRO A 179 -21.44 -0.73 -14.97
C PRO A 179 -21.04 -2.20 -15.08
N ARG A 180 -21.65 -2.92 -16.02
CA ARG A 180 -21.41 -4.36 -16.21
C ARG A 180 -21.15 -4.69 -17.67
N ILE A 181 -20.40 -5.76 -17.91
CA ILE A 181 -20.26 -6.38 -19.22
C ILE A 181 -21.61 -7.00 -19.60
N VAL A 182 -22.15 -6.63 -20.75
CA VAL A 182 -23.46 -7.08 -21.23
C VAL A 182 -23.36 -7.99 -22.45
N ALA A 183 -22.30 -7.84 -23.24
CA ALA A 183 -22.06 -8.65 -24.42
C ALA A 183 -20.57 -8.78 -24.71
N THR A 184 -20.23 -9.78 -25.49
CA THR A 184 -18.86 -10.04 -25.97
C THR A 184 -18.85 -9.97 -27.49
N GLN A 185 -17.69 -9.70 -28.07
CA GLN A 185 -17.55 -9.80 -29.51
C GLN A 185 -17.65 -11.26 -29.95
N GLU A 186 -18.42 -11.51 -31.02
CA GLU A 186 -18.60 -12.85 -31.60
C GLU A 186 -19.24 -13.90 -30.64
N GLY A 187 -19.92 -13.47 -29.58
CA GLY A 187 -20.61 -14.38 -28.66
C GLY A 187 -19.66 -15.25 -27.81
N ARG A 188 -18.42 -14.84 -27.60
CA ARG A 188 -17.47 -15.55 -26.74
C ARG A 188 -18.00 -15.65 -25.32
N VAL A 189 -17.84 -16.80 -24.69
CA VAL A 189 -18.28 -17.04 -23.32
C VAL A 189 -17.32 -16.41 -22.30
N LEU A 190 -16.03 -16.49 -22.59
CA LEU A 190 -14.95 -16.01 -21.74
C LEU A 190 -14.10 -14.98 -22.49
N LEU A 191 -13.65 -13.98 -21.77
CA LEU A 191 -12.83 -12.89 -22.26
C LEU A 191 -11.48 -12.92 -21.54
N SER A 192 -10.43 -12.69 -22.32
CA SER A 192 -9.05 -12.57 -21.88
C SER A 192 -8.41 -11.28 -22.39
N ARG A 193 -7.14 -11.08 -22.08
CA ARG A 193 -6.39 -9.91 -22.56
C ARG A 193 -6.42 -9.81 -24.07
N GLY A 194 -6.76 -8.64 -24.59
CA GLY A 194 -6.85 -8.31 -26.01
C GLY A 194 -8.26 -8.51 -26.61
N ASP A 195 -9.20 -9.07 -25.84
CA ASP A 195 -10.57 -9.22 -26.30
C ASP A 195 -11.35 -7.92 -26.12
N ARG A 196 -12.33 -7.72 -27.02
CA ARG A 196 -13.27 -6.62 -26.98
C ARG A 196 -14.59 -7.09 -26.39
N ALA A 197 -15.18 -6.24 -25.53
CA ALA A 197 -16.48 -6.46 -24.93
C ALA A 197 -17.33 -5.19 -24.95
N TYR A 198 -18.61 -5.38 -24.63
CA TYR A 198 -19.58 -4.29 -24.56
C TYR A 198 -20.08 -4.19 -23.13
N ALA A 199 -20.05 -2.96 -22.60
CA ALA A 199 -20.46 -2.70 -21.23
C ALA A 199 -21.58 -1.65 -21.17
N ARG A 200 -22.30 -1.66 -20.07
CA ARG A 200 -23.45 -0.79 -19.87
C ARG A 200 -23.53 -0.27 -18.45
N GLY A 201 -23.74 1.03 -18.31
CA GLY A 201 -24.08 1.65 -17.03
C GLY A 201 -25.47 1.22 -16.53
N GLN A 202 -25.72 1.42 -15.24
CA GLN A 202 -27.01 1.10 -14.63
C GLN A 202 -27.82 2.37 -14.32
N THR A 203 -28.03 3.19 -15.34
CA THR A 203 -28.72 4.49 -15.21
C THR A 203 -30.13 4.39 -14.64
N VAL A 204 -30.83 3.27 -14.84
CA VAL A 204 -32.18 3.04 -14.31
C VAL A 204 -32.19 2.88 -12.78
N THR A 205 -31.12 2.36 -12.20
CA THR A 205 -30.98 2.14 -10.75
C THR A 205 -30.12 3.19 -10.05
N GLY A 206 -29.82 4.31 -10.74
CA GLY A 206 -28.98 5.40 -10.21
C GLY A 206 -27.49 5.25 -10.46
N GLY A 207 -27.07 4.28 -11.27
CA GLY A 207 -25.69 4.16 -11.72
C GLY A 207 -25.37 5.15 -12.85
N THR A 208 -24.07 5.42 -13.05
CA THR A 208 -23.57 6.29 -14.11
C THR A 208 -23.41 5.57 -15.45
N ALA A 209 -23.71 6.24 -16.55
CA ALA A 209 -23.38 5.78 -17.89
C ALA A 209 -21.85 5.80 -18.10
N LEU A 210 -21.35 4.88 -18.93
CA LEU A 210 -19.96 4.90 -19.35
C LEU A 210 -19.75 5.99 -20.42
N SER A 211 -18.87 6.95 -20.14
CA SER A 211 -18.61 8.11 -21.00
C SER A 211 -17.11 8.35 -21.15
N ASP A 212 -16.68 8.62 -22.38
CA ASP A 212 -15.33 9.06 -22.76
C ASP A 212 -15.17 10.59 -22.75
N ALA A 213 -16.15 11.33 -22.21
CA ALA A 213 -16.08 12.78 -22.06
C ALA A 213 -14.89 13.19 -21.20
N LYS A 214 -14.34 14.36 -21.48
CA LYS A 214 -13.18 14.90 -20.75
C LYS A 214 -13.44 14.95 -19.23
N GLY A 215 -12.54 14.31 -18.47
CA GLY A 215 -12.63 14.26 -17.02
C GLY A 215 -13.37 13.03 -16.48
N GLN A 216 -13.90 12.17 -17.35
CA GLN A 216 -14.44 10.87 -16.96
C GLN A 216 -13.32 9.80 -16.97
N PRO A 217 -13.44 8.75 -16.14
CA PRO A 217 -12.48 7.65 -16.13
C PRO A 217 -12.54 6.89 -17.46
N LEU A 218 -11.38 6.57 -18.02
CA LEU A 218 -11.23 5.69 -19.17
C LEU A 218 -10.73 4.29 -18.72
N ASP A 219 -9.95 4.24 -17.65
CA ASP A 219 -9.41 3.00 -17.09
C ASP A 219 -10.33 2.43 -16.02
N TYR A 220 -10.67 1.16 -16.18
CA TYR A 220 -11.55 0.43 -15.27
C TYR A 220 -10.90 -0.84 -14.78
N ARG A 221 -11.22 -1.20 -13.54
CA ARG A 221 -10.96 -2.53 -12.96
C ARG A 221 -12.21 -3.37 -13.11
N VAL A 222 -12.02 -4.64 -13.46
CA VAL A 222 -13.11 -5.60 -13.62
C VAL A 222 -13.18 -6.51 -12.42
N PHE A 223 -14.39 -6.70 -11.87
CA PHE A 223 -14.63 -7.47 -10.66
C PHE A 223 -15.80 -8.44 -10.84
N ARG A 224 -15.72 -9.56 -10.12
CA ARG A 224 -16.81 -10.54 -10.02
C ARG A 224 -17.13 -10.76 -8.55
N ASN A 225 -18.37 -11.10 -8.27
CA ASN A 225 -18.90 -11.43 -6.96
C ASN A 225 -18.47 -10.43 -5.88
N ALA A 226 -19.37 -10.15 -4.98
CA ALA A 226 -19.05 -9.38 -3.78
C ALA A 226 -19.35 -10.29 -2.58
N THR A 227 -18.28 -10.75 -1.91
CA THR A 227 -18.39 -11.55 -0.70
C THR A 227 -18.65 -10.62 0.48
N PRO A 228 -19.74 -10.83 1.25
CA PRO A 228 -20.03 -9.98 2.40
C PRO A 228 -18.98 -10.17 3.49
N LEU A 229 -18.38 -9.06 3.92
CA LEU A 229 -17.49 -8.99 5.07
C LEU A 229 -18.33 -8.73 6.32
N LYS A 230 -18.42 -9.72 7.18
CA LYS A 230 -19.25 -9.66 8.39
C LYS A 230 -18.41 -9.44 9.63
N ASP A 231 -18.87 -8.57 10.49
CA ASP A 231 -18.27 -8.38 11.81
C ASP A 231 -18.32 -9.70 12.60
N PRO A 232 -17.20 -10.21 13.13
CA PRO A 232 -17.18 -11.48 13.82
C PRO A 232 -18.06 -11.53 15.08
N ALA A 233 -18.23 -10.40 15.77
CA ALA A 233 -19.00 -10.32 17.00
C ALA A 233 -20.51 -10.10 16.75
N THR A 234 -20.85 -9.17 15.83
CA THR A 234 -22.24 -8.74 15.61
C THR A 234 -22.90 -9.42 14.39
N GLN A 235 -22.12 -10.06 13.51
CA GLN A 235 -22.55 -10.62 12.23
C GLN A 235 -23.12 -9.57 11.25
N ALA A 236 -23.01 -8.29 11.57
CA ALA A 236 -23.39 -7.19 10.70
C ALA A 236 -22.50 -7.16 9.45
N ILE A 237 -23.08 -6.89 8.29
CA ILE A 237 -22.32 -6.71 7.04
C ILE A 237 -21.70 -5.31 7.08
N LEU A 238 -20.37 -5.26 7.08
CA LEU A 238 -19.57 -4.00 7.11
C LEU A 238 -19.22 -3.52 5.71
N GLY A 239 -19.20 -4.40 4.72
CA GLY A 239 -18.87 -4.14 3.34
C GLY A 239 -18.80 -5.41 2.52
N TYR A 240 -18.34 -5.29 1.30
CA TYR A 240 -18.20 -6.44 0.39
C TYR A 240 -16.81 -6.45 -0.21
N GLU A 241 -16.18 -7.60 -0.24
CA GLU A 241 -14.91 -7.81 -0.93
C GLU A 241 -15.19 -8.34 -2.33
N ALA A 242 -14.79 -7.55 -3.34
CA ALA A 242 -14.98 -7.89 -4.74
C ALA A 242 -13.74 -8.58 -5.30
N GLN A 243 -13.93 -9.70 -6.01
CA GLN A 243 -12.86 -10.46 -6.65
C GLN A 243 -12.36 -9.70 -7.88
N PHE A 244 -11.09 -9.32 -7.87
CA PHE A 244 -10.44 -8.65 -8.99
C PHE A 244 -10.11 -9.64 -10.11
N LEU A 245 -10.55 -9.35 -11.34
CA LEU A 245 -10.33 -10.18 -12.52
C LEU A 245 -9.29 -9.60 -13.47
N GLY A 246 -9.18 -8.27 -13.53
CA GLY A 246 -8.26 -7.58 -14.43
C GLY A 246 -8.69 -6.15 -14.73
N LYS A 247 -8.23 -5.61 -15.86
CA LYS A 247 -8.44 -4.23 -16.27
C LYS A 247 -9.03 -4.13 -17.67
N ALA A 248 -9.84 -3.12 -17.88
CA ALA A 248 -10.41 -2.76 -19.16
C ALA A 248 -10.28 -1.25 -19.42
N GLU A 249 -10.13 -0.88 -20.67
CA GLU A 249 -10.10 0.50 -21.15
C GLU A 249 -11.38 0.82 -21.92
N LEU A 250 -11.98 1.96 -21.63
CA LEU A 250 -13.15 2.46 -22.33
C LEU A 250 -12.74 3.08 -23.67
N ILE A 251 -13.20 2.51 -24.77
CA ILE A 251 -12.88 2.96 -26.15
C ILE A 251 -13.96 3.86 -26.71
N ARG A 252 -15.22 3.61 -26.34
CA ARG A 252 -16.37 4.39 -26.83
C ARG A 252 -17.48 4.41 -25.78
N SER A 253 -18.09 5.58 -25.63
CA SER A 253 -19.23 5.82 -24.74
C SER A 253 -20.44 4.96 -25.04
N GLU A 254 -21.26 4.71 -24.03
CA GLU A 254 -22.64 4.27 -24.16
C GLU A 254 -23.49 5.40 -24.75
N THR A 255 -24.35 5.10 -25.72
CA THR A 255 -25.25 6.08 -26.35
C THR A 255 -26.67 5.53 -26.44
N VAL A 256 -27.64 6.44 -26.47
CA VAL A 256 -29.04 6.11 -26.73
C VAL A 256 -29.46 6.85 -27.99
N THR A 257 -29.87 6.11 -29.01
CA THR A 257 -30.28 6.68 -30.30
C THR A 257 -31.77 6.42 -30.48
N GLN A 258 -32.51 7.42 -30.97
CA GLN A 258 -33.90 7.22 -31.38
C GLN A 258 -33.93 6.65 -32.79
N VAL A 259 -34.52 5.47 -32.94
CA VAL A 259 -34.76 4.83 -34.23
C VAL A 259 -36.27 4.64 -34.42
N THR A 260 -36.70 4.66 -35.68
CA THR A 260 -38.09 4.41 -36.03
C THR A 260 -38.31 2.91 -36.23
N ASP A 261 -39.25 2.32 -35.50
CA ASP A 261 -39.62 0.91 -35.64
C ASP A 261 -40.33 0.66 -36.99
N LYS A 262 -40.51 -0.60 -37.35
CA LYS A 262 -41.20 -1.03 -38.57
C LYS A 262 -42.62 -0.48 -38.68
N ASP A 263 -43.25 -0.17 -37.54
CA ASP A 263 -44.57 0.42 -37.43
C ASP A 263 -44.58 1.95 -37.38
N GLY A 264 -43.44 2.63 -37.69
CA GLY A 264 -43.33 4.07 -37.69
C GLY A 264 -43.26 4.72 -36.29
N LYS A 265 -43.13 3.95 -35.20
CA LYS A 265 -43.09 4.44 -33.82
C LYS A 265 -41.63 4.74 -33.40
N PRO A 266 -41.35 5.85 -32.71
CA PRO A 266 -40.05 6.12 -32.18
C PRO A 266 -39.70 5.13 -31.06
N ARG A 267 -38.57 4.47 -31.18
CA ARG A 267 -37.98 3.57 -30.18
C ARG A 267 -36.58 4.01 -29.80
N ASN A 268 -36.27 3.98 -28.51
CA ASN A 268 -34.92 4.20 -28.03
C ASN A 268 -34.10 2.91 -28.21
N GLU A 269 -33.05 3.01 -29.01
CA GLU A 269 -32.05 1.95 -29.18
C GLU A 269 -30.83 2.30 -28.36
N ILE A 270 -30.44 1.37 -27.49
CA ILE A 270 -29.30 1.52 -26.58
C ILE A 270 -28.09 0.87 -27.24
N VAL A 271 -27.07 1.68 -27.53
CA VAL A 271 -25.78 1.20 -28.00
C VAL A 271 -24.83 1.14 -26.80
N PRO A 272 -24.42 -0.05 -26.35
CA PRO A 272 -23.53 -0.19 -25.21
C PRO A 272 -22.15 0.42 -25.47
N ALA A 273 -21.47 0.79 -24.41
CA ALA A 273 -20.08 1.22 -24.45
C ALA A 273 -19.18 0.09 -24.95
N THR A 274 -18.13 0.45 -25.68
CA THR A 274 -17.10 -0.50 -26.11
C THR A 274 -15.90 -0.42 -25.16
N ILE A 275 -15.46 -1.58 -24.68
CA ILE A 275 -14.30 -1.71 -23.83
C ILE A 275 -13.35 -2.76 -24.39
N ASP A 276 -12.03 -2.53 -24.22
CA ASP A 276 -10.99 -3.50 -24.54
C ASP A 276 -10.35 -4.02 -23.24
N ILE A 277 -10.16 -5.33 -23.14
CA ILE A 277 -9.54 -5.96 -21.97
C ILE A 277 -8.00 -5.81 -22.09
N VAL A 278 -7.43 -4.93 -21.27
CA VAL A 278 -5.99 -4.61 -21.31
C VAL A 278 -5.14 -5.51 -20.42
N ALA A 279 -5.74 -6.07 -19.36
CA ALA A 279 -5.11 -7.07 -18.49
C ALA A 279 -6.15 -8.03 -17.94
N ALA A 280 -5.83 -9.32 -17.90
CA ALA A 280 -6.66 -10.37 -17.31
C ALA A 280 -5.80 -11.20 -16.35
N LYS A 281 -6.22 -11.27 -15.09
CA LYS A 281 -5.70 -12.19 -14.07
C LYS A 281 -6.51 -13.47 -14.08
N GLU A 282 -7.81 -13.32 -14.28
CA GLU A 282 -8.78 -14.40 -14.47
C GLU A 282 -9.64 -14.08 -15.69
N GLU A 283 -10.26 -15.09 -16.27
CA GLU A 283 -11.17 -14.94 -17.39
C GLU A 283 -12.43 -14.16 -17.00
N MET A 284 -12.81 -13.20 -17.83
CA MET A 284 -13.97 -12.34 -17.61
C MET A 284 -15.17 -12.85 -18.39
N ARG A 285 -16.38 -12.48 -17.96
CA ARG A 285 -17.64 -12.90 -18.58
C ARG A 285 -18.72 -11.84 -18.49
N ILE A 286 -19.82 -12.06 -19.17
CA ILE A 286 -21.03 -11.24 -19.05
C ILE A 286 -21.50 -11.25 -17.60
N GLY A 287 -21.84 -10.05 -17.09
CA GLY A 287 -22.23 -9.81 -15.69
C GLY A 287 -21.12 -9.28 -14.80
N ASP A 288 -19.86 -9.39 -15.19
CA ASP A 288 -18.74 -8.81 -14.44
C ASP A 288 -18.85 -7.28 -14.40
N ARG A 289 -18.45 -6.68 -13.28
CA ARG A 289 -18.65 -5.26 -12.96
C ARG A 289 -17.38 -4.45 -13.21
N LEU A 290 -17.60 -3.21 -13.65
CA LEU A 290 -16.52 -2.25 -13.88
C LEU A 290 -16.55 -1.16 -12.80
N LEU A 291 -15.40 -0.93 -12.17
CA LEU A 291 -15.20 0.19 -11.26
C LEU A 291 -14.02 1.02 -11.75
N PRO A 292 -14.10 2.35 -11.68
CA PRO A 292 -12.99 3.22 -12.12
C PRO A 292 -11.68 2.82 -11.45
N GLU A 293 -10.58 2.82 -12.22
CA GLU A 293 -9.26 2.67 -11.62
C GLU A 293 -8.94 3.92 -10.81
N PRO A 294 -8.64 3.80 -9.51
CA PRO A 294 -8.28 4.97 -8.71
C PRO A 294 -6.98 5.57 -9.22
N ALA A 295 -6.88 6.91 -9.16
CA ALA A 295 -5.65 7.60 -9.47
C ALA A 295 -4.48 7.01 -8.66
N ARG A 296 -3.32 6.83 -9.30
CA ARG A 296 -2.12 6.38 -8.59
C ARG A 296 -1.66 7.49 -7.66
N GLU A 297 -1.93 7.31 -6.38
CA GLU A 297 -1.33 8.14 -5.35
C GLU A 297 0.04 7.52 -4.99
N LEU A 298 1.08 8.32 -5.05
CA LEU A 298 2.39 7.96 -4.48
C LEU A 298 2.25 7.99 -2.95
N LEU A 299 1.82 6.87 -2.39
CA LEU A 299 1.54 6.76 -0.97
C LEU A 299 2.80 6.36 -0.22
N SER A 300 3.18 7.19 0.73
CA SER A 300 4.18 6.85 1.71
C SER A 300 3.53 6.19 2.91
N TYR A 301 4.00 5.00 3.25
CA TYR A 301 3.55 4.25 4.42
C TYR A 301 4.55 4.46 5.55
N ILE A 302 4.28 5.44 6.39
CA ILE A 302 5.11 5.72 7.56
C ILE A 302 4.43 5.09 8.78
N PRO A 303 4.99 4.00 9.34
CA PRO A 303 4.42 3.35 10.49
C PRO A 303 4.38 4.27 11.71
N ARG A 304 3.22 4.36 12.38
CA ARG A 304 3.01 5.13 13.62
C ARG A 304 1.98 4.45 14.50
N ALA A 305 2.05 4.71 15.81
CA ALA A 305 1.00 4.30 16.71
C ALA A 305 -0.20 5.26 16.61
N PRO A 306 -1.44 4.78 16.77
CA PRO A 306 -2.61 5.66 16.93
C PRO A 306 -2.49 6.50 18.19
N THR A 307 -2.97 7.75 18.15
CA THR A 307 -3.04 8.64 19.30
C THR A 307 -4.27 8.36 20.17
N THR A 308 -5.33 7.83 19.56
CA THR A 308 -6.56 7.42 20.22
C THR A 308 -6.56 5.92 20.50
N ARG A 309 -7.30 5.49 21.52
CA ARG A 309 -7.48 4.05 21.77
C ARG A 309 -8.39 3.46 20.70
N ILE A 310 -7.87 2.52 19.96
CA ILE A 310 -8.58 1.79 18.91
C ILE A 310 -8.40 0.29 19.17
N GLU A 311 -9.49 -0.42 19.19
CA GLU A 311 -9.50 -1.87 19.29
C GLU A 311 -10.59 -2.47 18.40
N GLY A 312 -10.35 -3.67 17.88
CA GLY A 312 -11.27 -4.33 16.96
C GLY A 312 -10.88 -5.79 16.73
N GLN A 313 -11.45 -6.36 15.67
CA GLN A 313 -11.25 -7.76 15.30
C GLN A 313 -10.90 -7.91 13.83
N ILE A 314 -10.24 -9.01 13.52
CA ILE A 314 -9.95 -9.42 12.15
C ILE A 314 -11.20 -10.05 11.55
N VAL A 315 -11.63 -9.51 10.42
CA VAL A 315 -12.87 -9.87 9.70
C VAL A 315 -12.62 -10.95 8.66
N SER A 316 -11.51 -10.82 7.93
CA SER A 316 -11.17 -11.72 6.82
C SER A 316 -9.66 -11.79 6.65
N VAL A 317 -9.18 -12.91 6.14
CA VAL A 317 -7.82 -13.08 5.62
C VAL A 317 -7.90 -12.96 4.11
N TYR A 318 -7.14 -12.03 3.54
CA TYR A 318 -7.14 -11.81 2.09
C TYR A 318 -6.50 -12.98 1.34
N GLY A 319 -7.12 -13.38 0.22
CA GLY A 319 -6.64 -14.49 -0.58
C GLY A 319 -7.28 -15.81 -0.14
N SER A 320 -8.11 -16.34 -0.98
CA SER A 320 -8.95 -17.52 -0.77
C SER A 320 -8.27 -18.68 -0.08
N ALA A 321 -8.99 -19.34 0.81
CA ALA A 321 -8.72 -20.66 1.37
C ALA A 321 -7.65 -20.78 2.47
N VAL A 322 -7.14 -19.71 3.03
CA VAL A 322 -6.20 -19.79 4.15
C VAL A 322 -6.93 -19.54 5.46
N THR A 323 -6.93 -20.52 6.36
CA THR A 323 -7.57 -20.37 7.69
C THR A 323 -6.77 -19.43 8.60
N TYR A 324 -5.47 -19.34 8.38
CA TYR A 324 -4.53 -18.55 9.17
C TYR A 324 -3.67 -17.67 8.27
N ALA A 325 -3.55 -16.41 8.64
CA ALA A 325 -2.62 -15.49 8.00
C ALA A 325 -1.26 -15.51 8.69
N ALA A 326 -0.21 -15.41 7.88
CA ALA A 326 1.19 -15.34 8.29
C ALA A 326 1.75 -13.91 8.09
N GLU A 327 3.03 -13.74 8.38
CA GLU A 327 3.78 -12.51 8.08
C GLU A 327 3.70 -12.16 6.59
N ASN A 328 3.62 -10.87 6.28
CA ASN A 328 3.46 -10.31 4.92
C ASN A 328 2.15 -10.69 4.22
N GLN A 329 1.16 -11.17 4.94
CA GLN A 329 -0.19 -11.36 4.41
C GLN A 329 -1.12 -10.22 4.83
N VAL A 330 -2.16 -10.01 4.02
CA VAL A 330 -3.15 -8.96 4.23
C VAL A 330 -4.38 -9.51 4.95
N VAL A 331 -4.87 -8.74 5.90
CA VAL A 331 -6.12 -9.00 6.63
C VAL A 331 -7.06 -7.80 6.53
N VAL A 332 -8.34 -8.07 6.66
CA VAL A 332 -9.38 -7.05 6.81
C VAL A 332 -9.71 -6.90 8.29
N VAL A 333 -9.80 -5.67 8.76
CA VAL A 333 -10.14 -5.35 10.14
C VAL A 333 -11.45 -4.54 10.23
N ASN A 334 -12.25 -4.74 11.31
CA ASN A 334 -13.57 -4.12 11.50
C ASN A 334 -13.49 -2.70 12.06
N ARG A 335 -12.48 -1.94 11.68
CA ARG A 335 -12.35 -0.51 11.98
C ARG A 335 -11.92 0.22 10.74
N GLY A 336 -12.43 1.43 10.58
CA GLY A 336 -12.17 2.28 9.44
C GLY A 336 -11.90 3.72 9.82
N SER A 337 -12.05 4.62 8.85
CA SER A 337 -11.86 6.06 9.08
C SER A 337 -12.84 6.65 10.09
N LYS A 338 -14.06 6.11 10.20
CA LYS A 338 -15.04 6.49 11.24
C LYS A 338 -14.56 6.22 12.66
N ASP A 339 -13.72 5.21 12.83
CA ASP A 339 -13.17 4.81 14.13
C ASP A 339 -11.84 5.50 14.43
N GLY A 340 -11.40 6.43 13.57
CA GLY A 340 -10.11 7.11 13.68
C GLY A 340 -8.92 6.28 13.22
N LEU A 341 -9.16 5.19 12.49
CA LEU A 341 -8.08 4.40 11.91
C LEU A 341 -7.57 5.08 10.65
N GLU A 342 -6.25 5.24 10.56
CA GLU A 342 -5.59 5.92 9.46
C GLU A 342 -4.50 5.05 8.83
N ARG A 343 -4.12 5.37 7.61
CA ARG A 343 -2.97 4.76 6.96
C ARG A 343 -1.69 4.94 7.76
N GLY A 344 -0.89 3.88 7.87
CA GLY A 344 0.33 3.88 8.66
C GLY A 344 0.10 3.53 10.14
N HIS A 345 -1.14 3.46 10.64
CA HIS A 345 -1.37 3.01 12.00
C HIS A 345 -0.92 1.56 12.20
N VAL A 346 -0.09 1.37 13.21
CA VAL A 346 0.40 0.06 13.64
C VAL A 346 -0.39 -0.38 14.86
N MET A 347 -0.88 -1.63 14.83
CA MET A 347 -1.69 -2.21 15.88
C MET A 347 -1.06 -3.52 16.35
N ALA A 348 -1.20 -3.83 17.62
CA ALA A 348 -0.84 -5.15 18.17
C ALA A 348 -1.95 -6.15 17.88
N ILE A 349 -1.58 -7.30 17.31
CA ILE A 349 -2.46 -8.45 17.17
C ILE A 349 -2.46 -9.18 18.50
N ARG A 350 -3.64 -9.56 18.96
CA ARG A 350 -3.84 -10.34 20.18
C ARG A 350 -4.63 -11.60 19.84
N LYS A 351 -4.05 -12.75 20.16
CA LYS A 351 -4.74 -14.03 20.05
C LYS A 351 -5.82 -14.11 21.10
N ASP A 352 -7.02 -14.50 20.72
CA ASP A 352 -8.11 -14.69 21.69
C ASP A 352 -7.78 -15.91 22.57
N GLY A 353 -7.82 -15.71 23.88
CA GLY A 353 -7.55 -16.74 24.85
C GLY A 353 -8.53 -17.91 24.74
N GLN A 354 -8.03 -19.11 24.82
CA GLN A 354 -8.87 -20.31 24.78
C GLN A 354 -9.81 -20.37 25.98
N ARG A 355 -11.00 -20.90 25.75
CA ARG A 355 -11.92 -21.30 26.81
C ARG A 355 -11.70 -22.76 27.12
N LEU A 356 -11.42 -23.06 28.36
CA LEU A 356 -11.21 -24.44 28.84
C LEU A 356 -12.01 -24.66 30.13
N LYS A 357 -12.20 -25.95 30.45
CA LYS A 357 -12.76 -26.31 31.74
C LYS A 357 -11.60 -26.50 32.72
N ASP A 358 -11.68 -25.86 33.87
CA ASP A 358 -10.71 -26.08 34.93
C ASP A 358 -10.87 -27.49 35.49
N SER A 359 -9.92 -28.36 35.17
CA SER A 359 -9.93 -29.74 35.63
C SER A 359 -9.40 -29.92 37.07
N THR A 360 -8.92 -28.83 37.68
CA THR A 360 -8.37 -28.85 39.03
C THR A 360 -9.45 -28.69 40.11
N GLU A 361 -10.62 -28.13 39.74
CA GLU A 361 -11.77 -28.01 40.62
C GLU A 361 -12.83 -29.09 40.31
N ASN A 362 -13.48 -29.59 41.38
CA ASN A 362 -14.57 -30.54 41.23
C ASN A 362 -15.76 -30.03 40.41
N ALA A 363 -16.05 -28.71 40.48
CA ALA A 363 -17.10 -28.04 39.73
C ALA A 363 -16.77 -27.86 38.25
N LYS A 364 -15.50 -28.04 37.86
CA LYS A 364 -15.01 -27.85 36.48
C LYS A 364 -15.51 -26.60 35.80
N PRO A 365 -15.35 -25.40 36.43
CA PRO A 365 -15.84 -24.15 35.86
C PRO A 365 -15.17 -23.88 34.51
N GLU A 366 -15.89 -23.21 33.60
CA GLU A 366 -15.31 -22.76 32.36
C GLU A 366 -14.46 -21.51 32.63
N ILE A 367 -13.18 -21.55 32.26
CA ILE A 367 -12.25 -20.45 32.38
C ILE A 367 -11.85 -19.97 31.01
N LYS A 368 -11.65 -18.65 30.84
CA LYS A 368 -11.07 -18.06 29.64
C LYS A 368 -9.66 -17.59 29.94
N LEU A 369 -8.69 -18.08 29.17
CA LEU A 369 -7.31 -17.61 29.24
C LEU A 369 -7.24 -16.13 28.77
N PRO A 370 -6.26 -15.36 29.27
CA PRO A 370 -6.06 -13.99 28.82
C PRO A 370 -5.67 -13.96 27.34
N ASN A 371 -5.99 -12.83 26.69
CA ASN A 371 -5.56 -12.59 25.32
C ASN A 371 -4.07 -12.27 25.30
N GLU A 372 -3.30 -13.03 24.54
CA GLU A 372 -1.85 -12.87 24.43
C GLU A 372 -1.46 -12.07 23.18
N ARG A 373 -0.36 -11.31 23.28
CA ARG A 373 0.19 -10.60 22.13
C ARG A 373 0.74 -11.62 21.15
N ASN A 374 0.26 -11.56 19.89
CA ASN A 374 0.65 -12.46 18.82
C ASN A 374 1.53 -11.80 17.76
N GLY A 375 1.45 -10.48 17.60
CA GLY A 375 2.22 -9.80 16.56
C GLY A 375 1.84 -8.34 16.36
N LEU A 376 2.16 -7.85 15.19
CA LEU A 376 1.89 -6.47 14.74
C LEU A 376 1.30 -6.49 13.33
N LEU A 377 0.34 -5.62 13.09
CA LEU A 377 -0.16 -5.30 11.78
C LEU A 377 -0.05 -3.80 11.50
N MET A 378 0.01 -3.40 10.24
CA MET A 378 -0.02 -2.00 9.82
C MET A 378 -1.15 -1.78 8.82
N VAL A 379 -1.96 -0.77 9.08
CA VAL A 379 -3.03 -0.34 8.19
C VAL A 379 -2.45 0.39 6.98
N PHE A 380 -2.73 -0.07 5.78
CA PHE A 380 -2.26 0.57 4.55
C PHE A 380 -3.39 1.17 3.68
N ARG A 381 -4.63 0.76 3.91
CA ARG A 381 -5.80 1.33 3.23
C ARG A 381 -7.01 1.33 4.15
N THR A 382 -7.65 2.50 4.28
CA THR A 382 -8.83 2.67 5.11
C THR A 382 -10.07 2.88 4.25
N PHE A 383 -11.18 2.32 4.69
CA PHE A 383 -12.54 2.56 4.22
C PHE A 383 -13.36 3.13 5.37
N GLU A 384 -14.64 3.32 5.19
CA GLU A 384 -15.51 3.94 6.19
C GLU A 384 -15.57 3.13 7.50
N SER A 385 -15.82 1.82 7.43
CA SER A 385 -15.98 0.92 8.58
C SER A 385 -15.02 -0.27 8.60
N LEU A 386 -14.15 -0.38 7.61
CA LEU A 386 -13.18 -1.46 7.43
C LEU A 386 -11.82 -0.89 7.03
N SER A 387 -10.78 -1.67 7.21
CA SER A 387 -9.46 -1.35 6.67
C SER A 387 -8.70 -2.59 6.25
N TYR A 388 -7.83 -2.44 5.24
CA TYR A 388 -6.80 -3.43 4.94
C TYR A 388 -5.56 -3.18 5.78
N ALA A 389 -5.04 -4.25 6.35
CA ALA A 389 -3.83 -4.22 7.13
C ALA A 389 -2.87 -5.34 6.71
N LEU A 390 -1.59 -5.02 6.67
CA LEU A 390 -0.50 -5.95 6.41
C LEU A 390 0.04 -6.47 7.74
N ILE A 391 0.18 -7.78 7.89
CA ILE A 391 0.84 -8.39 9.05
C ILE A 391 2.35 -8.16 8.90
N LEU A 392 2.92 -7.39 9.83
CA LEU A 392 4.35 -7.07 9.83
C LEU A 392 5.18 -8.10 10.57
N GLN A 393 4.61 -8.66 11.63
CA GLN A 393 5.26 -9.62 12.50
C GLN A 393 4.20 -10.48 13.17
N VAL A 394 4.43 -11.76 13.28
CA VAL A 394 3.53 -12.68 13.96
C VAL A 394 4.33 -13.86 14.57
N THR A 395 3.91 -14.31 15.74
CA THR A 395 4.48 -15.49 16.40
C THR A 395 3.71 -16.76 16.01
N ASP A 396 2.40 -16.63 15.87
CA ASP A 396 1.50 -17.75 15.52
C ASP A 396 0.45 -17.26 14.51
N GLY A 397 -0.09 -18.15 13.69
CA GLY A 397 -1.04 -17.81 12.64
C GLY A 397 -2.23 -17.01 13.14
N VAL A 398 -2.58 -15.97 12.37
CA VAL A 398 -3.68 -15.05 12.66
C VAL A 398 -4.95 -15.54 11.97
N LYS A 399 -6.07 -15.52 12.66
CA LYS A 399 -7.37 -15.99 12.16
C LYS A 399 -8.46 -14.92 12.27
N VAL A 400 -9.55 -15.16 11.58
CA VAL A 400 -10.78 -14.38 11.73
C VAL A 400 -11.27 -14.46 13.19
N GLY A 401 -11.62 -13.29 13.75
CA GLY A 401 -12.03 -13.13 15.15
C GLY A 401 -10.89 -12.79 16.11
N ASP A 402 -9.62 -12.93 15.73
CA ASP A 402 -8.52 -12.43 16.56
C ASP A 402 -8.63 -10.92 16.76
N HIS A 403 -8.21 -10.47 17.92
CA HIS A 403 -8.31 -9.06 18.32
C HIS A 403 -7.09 -8.26 17.89
N PHE A 404 -7.30 -6.97 17.69
CA PHE A 404 -6.20 -6.02 17.61
C PHE A 404 -6.48 -4.80 18.49
N ALA A 405 -5.41 -4.18 18.96
CA ALA A 405 -5.46 -2.98 19.80
C ALA A 405 -4.23 -2.11 19.56
N ASN A 406 -4.16 -0.94 20.22
CA ASN A 406 -2.96 -0.11 20.20
C ASN A 406 -1.72 -0.93 20.59
N PRO A 407 -0.54 -0.61 20.03
CA PRO A 407 0.67 -1.43 20.17
C PRO A 407 1.41 -1.21 21.50
N ASN A 408 0.72 -1.17 22.63
CA ASN A 408 1.31 -0.94 23.95
C ASN A 408 1.97 -2.20 24.51
#